data_0b48f9b8fa035b4062884d96d8d6eccf
#
_entry.id   0b48f9b8fa035b4062884d96d8d6eccf
#
_cell.length_a   1.000
_cell.length_b   1.000
_cell.length_c   1.000
_cell.angle_alpha   90.00
_cell.angle_beta   90.00
_cell.angle_gamma   90.00
#
_symmetry.space_group_name_H-M   'P 1'
#
loop_
_entity.id
_entity.type
_entity.pdbx_description
1 polymer ?
#
loop_
_entity_poly.entity_id
_entity_poly.type
_entity_poly.pdbx_seq_one_letter_code
_entity_poly.pdbx_strand_id
1 'polypeptide(L)'
;MTELALIRRPIVQPTDILTQLQTGQLLRVNGDRGNAIIICHRHHAELAGPGAVVGGPFDLDCNRVIPIGNISLVYPESRRDRQKGYVLRQRWILFTQHAMQSYVPLQRAKTMLILLHKYFDSEVIDQLPDEVIAQLVGVLPKTVEMLRQSWQPQVSSILKEAEQLVANG
;
A
#
# COMPACT_ATOMS: atom_id res chain seq x y z
N MET A 1 1.07 39.28 -17.25
CA MET A 1 2.03 38.42 -16.56
C MET A 1 1.51 37.00 -16.62
N THR A 2 2.10 36.20 -17.46
CA THR A 2 1.87 34.76 -17.48
C THR A 2 2.58 34.18 -16.28
N GLU A 3 1.86 33.86 -15.25
CA GLU A 3 2.29 32.97 -14.21
C GLU A 3 2.55 31.61 -14.88
N LEU A 4 3.81 31.35 -15.16
CA LEU A 4 4.26 30.00 -15.50
C LEU A 4 3.90 29.15 -14.28
N ALA A 5 2.74 28.46 -14.36
CA ALA A 5 2.43 27.39 -13.46
C ALA A 5 3.65 26.48 -13.45
N LEU A 6 4.41 26.49 -12.37
CA LEU A 6 5.49 25.55 -12.14
C LEU A 6 4.83 24.19 -12.21
N ILE A 7 4.97 23.51 -13.34
CA ILE A 7 4.54 22.14 -13.49
C ILE A 7 5.35 21.35 -12.48
N ARG A 8 4.74 21.08 -11.33
CA ARG A 8 5.37 20.30 -10.28
C ARG A 8 5.56 18.90 -10.81
N ARG A 9 6.83 18.50 -10.95
CA ARG A 9 7.17 17.17 -11.47
C ARG A 9 6.69 16.09 -10.50
N PRO A 10 6.27 14.92 -11.02
CA PRO A 10 5.97 13.77 -10.16
C PRO A 10 7.16 13.39 -9.30
N ILE A 11 6.89 13.03 -8.05
CA ILE A 11 7.91 12.62 -7.09
C ILE A 11 7.99 11.10 -7.13
N VAL A 12 9.17 10.55 -7.40
CA VAL A 12 9.38 9.10 -7.58
C VAL A 12 10.36 8.51 -6.58
N GLN A 13 11.30 9.30 -6.04
CA GLN A 13 12.31 8.79 -5.12
C GLN A 13 11.75 8.64 -3.71
N PRO A 14 11.93 7.48 -3.04
CA PRO A 14 11.39 7.23 -1.70
C PRO A 14 11.82 8.27 -0.66
N THR A 15 13.07 8.74 -0.73
CA THR A 15 13.59 9.76 0.18
C THR A 15 12.88 11.10 0.01
N ASP A 16 12.58 11.49 -1.23
CA ASP A 16 11.87 12.74 -1.53
C ASP A 16 10.40 12.62 -1.11
N ILE A 17 9.78 11.47 -1.34
CA ILE A 17 8.43 11.18 -0.89
C ILE A 17 8.35 11.31 0.63
N LEU A 18 9.23 10.65 1.36
CA LEU A 18 9.25 10.70 2.82
C LEU A 18 9.38 12.12 3.34
N THR A 19 10.31 12.89 2.78
CA THR A 19 10.52 14.30 3.15
C THR A 19 9.24 15.13 2.94
N GLN A 20 8.57 14.97 1.81
CA GLN A 20 7.33 15.70 1.52
C GLN A 20 6.19 15.30 2.47
N LEU A 21 6.04 14.03 2.78
CA LEU A 21 5.02 13.57 3.73
C LEU A 21 5.28 14.13 5.14
N GLN A 22 6.51 14.14 5.57
CA GLN A 22 6.91 14.69 6.88
C GLN A 22 6.66 16.19 7.01
N THR A 23 6.64 16.94 5.91
CA THR A 23 6.27 18.36 5.90
C THR A 23 4.77 18.62 5.93
N GLY A 24 3.95 17.59 5.86
CA GLY A 24 2.49 17.70 5.79
C GLY A 24 1.95 17.95 4.38
N GLN A 25 2.77 17.81 3.36
CA GLN A 25 2.33 17.95 1.97
C GLN A 25 1.35 16.81 1.60
N LEU A 26 0.21 17.18 1.03
CA LEU A 26 -0.73 16.23 0.48
C LEU A 26 -0.31 15.87 -0.95
N LEU A 27 -0.17 14.58 -1.20
CA LEU A 27 0.18 14.00 -2.49
C LEU A 27 -0.83 12.93 -2.90
N ARG A 28 -0.80 12.54 -4.15
CA ARG A 28 -1.68 11.50 -4.70
C ARG A 28 -0.85 10.45 -5.43
N VAL A 29 -1.13 9.18 -5.16
CA VAL A 29 -0.52 8.06 -5.88
C VAL A 29 -1.02 8.04 -7.32
N ASN A 30 -0.14 7.87 -8.30
CA ASN A 30 -0.53 7.73 -9.69
C ASN A 30 -1.56 6.60 -9.88
N GLY A 31 -2.49 6.79 -10.82
CA GLY A 31 -3.67 5.95 -10.96
C GLY A 31 -3.47 4.60 -11.65
N ASP A 32 -2.24 4.22 -11.99
CA ASP A 32 -1.96 2.98 -12.69
C ASP A 32 -2.12 1.76 -11.79
N ARG A 33 -2.69 0.70 -12.34
CA ARG A 33 -2.87 -0.57 -11.65
C ARG A 33 -1.55 -1.14 -11.13
N GLY A 34 -1.60 -1.76 -9.97
CA GLY A 34 -0.44 -2.41 -9.37
C GLY A 34 0.53 -1.45 -8.67
N ASN A 35 0.21 -0.16 -8.64
CA ASN A 35 1.00 0.83 -7.93
C ASN A 35 0.40 1.11 -6.55
N ALA A 36 1.25 1.14 -5.55
CA ALA A 36 0.88 1.49 -4.19
C ALA A 36 2.07 2.02 -3.42
N ILE A 37 1.81 2.58 -2.26
CA ILE A 37 2.83 2.93 -1.29
C ILE A 37 2.42 2.39 0.08
N ILE A 38 3.37 1.82 0.80
CA ILE A 38 3.20 1.50 2.21
C ILE A 38 3.85 2.62 3.01
N ILE A 39 3.07 3.23 3.89
CA ILE A 39 3.50 4.31 4.77
C ILE A 39 3.68 3.72 6.16
N CYS A 40 4.92 3.68 6.63
CA CYS A 40 5.25 3.15 7.94
C CYS A 40 5.27 4.28 8.97
N HIS A 41 4.49 4.11 10.02
CA HIS A 41 4.50 4.90 11.24
C HIS A 41 5.28 4.15 12.33
N ARG A 42 5.34 4.72 13.52
CA ARG A 42 6.12 4.12 14.61
C ARG A 42 5.67 2.70 14.97
N HIS A 43 4.36 2.46 15.01
CA HIS A 43 3.78 1.20 15.50
C HIS A 43 2.87 0.48 14.51
N HIS A 44 2.59 1.09 13.37
CA HIS A 44 1.73 0.51 12.34
C HIS A 44 2.17 0.96 10.95
N ALA A 45 1.65 0.32 9.95
CA ALA A 45 1.82 0.73 8.56
C ALA A 45 0.45 0.77 7.86
N GLU A 46 0.35 1.61 6.86
CA GLU A 46 -0.85 1.76 6.04
C GLU A 46 -0.52 1.60 4.57
N LEU A 47 -1.45 0.98 3.84
CA LEU A 47 -1.36 0.79 2.40
C LEU A 47 -2.23 1.83 1.70
N ALA A 48 -1.65 2.53 0.73
CA ALA A 48 -2.35 3.45 -0.15
C ALA A 48 -2.12 3.04 -1.61
N GLY A 49 -3.18 2.62 -2.27
CA GLY A 49 -3.14 2.15 -3.65
C GLY A 49 -3.39 3.24 -4.69
N PRO A 50 -3.66 2.85 -5.95
CA PRO A 50 -3.78 3.78 -7.06
C PRO A 50 -4.80 4.88 -6.80
N GLY A 51 -4.41 6.12 -7.06
CA GLY A 51 -5.26 7.31 -6.91
C GLY A 51 -5.49 7.79 -5.48
N ALA A 52 -5.04 7.06 -4.46
CA ALA A 52 -5.23 7.46 -3.07
C ALA A 52 -4.34 8.67 -2.71
N VAL A 53 -4.85 9.55 -1.86
CA VAL A 53 -4.03 10.61 -1.26
C VAL A 53 -3.20 10.06 -0.12
N VAL A 54 -2.02 10.64 0.05
CA VAL A 54 -1.09 10.39 1.14
C VAL A 54 -0.55 11.72 1.66
N GLY A 55 -0.08 11.73 2.89
CA GLY A 55 0.42 12.96 3.52
C GLY A 55 -0.68 13.77 4.19
N GLY A 56 -0.56 15.09 4.16
CA GLY A 56 -1.42 15.97 4.95
C GLY A 56 -1.22 15.72 6.45
N PRO A 57 -2.24 15.93 7.28
CA PRO A 57 -2.11 15.73 8.73
C PRO A 57 -1.99 14.27 9.17
N PHE A 58 -2.29 13.30 8.30
CA PHE A 58 -2.37 11.88 8.66
C PHE A 58 -1.01 11.17 8.69
N ASP A 59 -0.06 11.64 7.91
CA ASP A 59 1.21 10.95 7.70
C ASP A 59 2.43 11.76 8.17
N LEU A 60 2.23 12.77 9.01
CA LEU A 60 3.30 13.61 9.54
C LEU A 60 4.37 12.85 10.34
N ASP A 61 3.96 11.80 11.02
CA ASP A 61 4.81 10.97 11.86
C ASP A 61 5.38 9.73 11.13
N CYS A 62 5.20 9.67 9.82
CA CYS A 62 5.78 8.57 9.04
C CYS A 62 7.32 8.61 9.09
N ASN A 63 7.92 7.43 9.19
CA ASN A 63 9.37 7.27 9.28
C ASN A 63 9.97 6.47 8.14
N ARG A 64 9.13 5.82 7.33
CA ARG A 64 9.55 5.04 6.18
C ARG A 64 8.42 4.96 5.16
N VAL A 65 8.77 4.95 3.90
CA VAL A 65 7.84 4.68 2.80
C VAL A 65 8.41 3.57 1.91
N ILE A 66 7.54 2.69 1.45
CA ILE A 66 7.91 1.58 0.58
C ILE A 66 7.03 1.63 -0.65
N PRO A 67 7.59 1.98 -1.81
CA PRO A 67 6.86 1.94 -3.07
C PRO A 67 6.62 0.51 -3.53
N ILE A 68 5.45 0.27 -4.08
CA ILE A 68 5.07 -0.98 -4.75
C ILE A 68 4.79 -0.65 -6.21
N GLY A 69 5.45 -1.35 -7.12
CA GLY A 69 5.31 -1.13 -8.55
C GLY A 69 6.00 0.15 -9.02
N ASN A 70 5.56 0.66 -10.15
CA ASN A 70 6.13 1.84 -10.79
C ASN A 70 5.42 3.12 -10.30
N ILE A 71 5.66 3.47 -9.06
CA ILE A 71 4.96 4.55 -8.37
C ILE A 71 5.50 5.92 -8.74
N SER A 72 4.59 6.87 -8.89
CA SER A 72 4.87 8.30 -8.83
C SER A 72 3.81 9.02 -8.01
N LEU A 73 4.21 10.06 -7.30
CA LEU A 73 3.30 10.90 -6.53
C LEU A 73 3.15 12.26 -7.20
N VAL A 74 1.90 12.71 -7.28
CA VAL A 74 1.55 13.99 -7.89
C VAL A 74 0.80 14.86 -6.89
N TYR A 75 0.82 16.17 -7.12
CA TYR A 75 0.04 17.11 -6.32
C TYR A 75 -1.43 17.07 -6.78
N PRO A 76 -2.40 16.90 -5.86
CA PRO A 76 -3.81 17.01 -6.24
C PRO A 76 -4.14 18.48 -6.55
N GLU A 77 -4.52 18.76 -7.80
CA GLU A 77 -4.69 20.14 -8.28
C GLU A 77 -6.05 20.72 -7.94
N SER A 78 -7.10 19.89 -7.88
CA SER A 78 -8.48 20.34 -7.67
C SER A 78 -9.06 19.81 -6.36
N ARG A 79 -10.11 20.47 -5.87
CA ARG A 79 -10.91 19.97 -4.74
C ARG A 79 -11.48 18.59 -5.03
N ARG A 80 -11.92 18.37 -6.28
CA ARG A 80 -12.47 17.08 -6.72
C ARG A 80 -11.42 15.97 -6.66
N ASP A 81 -10.19 16.24 -7.09
CA ASP A 81 -9.10 15.27 -7.02
C ASP A 81 -8.76 14.92 -5.57
N ARG A 82 -8.75 15.89 -4.68
CA ARG A 82 -8.54 15.64 -3.24
C ARG A 82 -9.65 14.78 -2.66
N GLN A 83 -10.90 15.10 -2.93
CA GLN A 83 -12.05 14.32 -2.43
C GLN A 83 -12.00 12.87 -2.93
N LYS A 84 -11.72 12.68 -4.22
CA LYS A 84 -11.59 11.37 -4.85
C LYS A 84 -10.43 10.57 -4.24
N GLY A 85 -9.32 11.23 -4.01
CA GLY A 85 -8.14 10.64 -3.38
C GLY A 85 -8.40 10.20 -1.94
N TYR A 86 -9.15 10.97 -1.15
CA TYR A 86 -9.56 10.58 0.21
C TYR A 86 -10.49 9.37 0.21
N VAL A 87 -11.45 9.30 -0.70
CA VAL A 87 -12.33 8.13 -0.85
C VAL A 87 -11.52 6.88 -1.17
N LEU A 88 -10.54 6.98 -2.07
CA LEU A 88 -9.67 5.87 -2.42
C LEU A 88 -8.75 5.47 -1.26
N ARG A 89 -8.20 6.44 -0.52
CA ARG A 89 -7.43 6.15 0.71
C ARG A 89 -8.27 5.37 1.72
N GLN A 90 -9.51 5.78 1.94
CA GLN A 90 -10.43 5.10 2.84
C GLN A 90 -10.71 3.66 2.41
N ARG A 91 -10.85 3.39 1.13
CA ARG A 91 -11.03 2.02 0.61
C ARG A 91 -9.84 1.13 0.94
N TRP A 92 -8.62 1.64 0.83
CA TRP A 92 -7.41 0.88 1.16
C TRP A 92 -7.26 0.65 2.66
N ILE A 93 -7.70 1.58 3.49
CA ILE A 93 -7.80 1.39 4.95
C ILE A 93 -8.78 0.26 5.27
N LEU A 94 -9.96 0.26 4.67
CA LEU A 94 -10.96 -0.81 4.85
C LEU A 94 -10.46 -2.16 4.36
N PHE A 95 -9.70 -2.18 3.28
CA PHE A 95 -9.03 -3.38 2.75
C PHE A 95 -8.08 -4.00 3.78
N THR A 96 -7.26 -3.20 4.42
CA THR A 96 -6.36 -3.66 5.48
C THR A 96 -7.13 -4.09 6.73
N GLN A 97 -8.17 -3.36 7.12
CA GLN A 97 -9.04 -3.72 8.23
C GLN A 97 -9.74 -5.06 8.04
N HIS A 98 -10.09 -5.42 6.81
CA HIS A 98 -10.64 -6.74 6.50
C HIS A 98 -9.65 -7.87 6.90
N ALA A 99 -8.38 -7.72 6.59
CA ALA A 99 -7.36 -8.67 7.02
C ALA A 99 -7.21 -8.73 8.56
N MET A 100 -7.47 -7.62 9.25
CA MET A 100 -7.34 -7.51 10.71
C MET A 100 -8.53 -8.07 11.50
N GLN A 101 -9.60 -8.54 10.86
CA GLN A 101 -10.80 -9.01 11.55
C GLN A 101 -10.58 -10.28 12.37
N SER A 102 -9.61 -11.13 12.00
CA SER A 102 -9.30 -12.33 12.76
C SER A 102 -8.55 -12.04 14.06
N TYR A 103 -8.90 -12.74 15.12
CA TYR A 103 -8.17 -12.69 16.38
C TYR A 103 -6.86 -13.49 16.35
N VAL A 104 -6.70 -14.37 15.37
CA VAL A 104 -5.50 -15.22 15.20
C VAL A 104 -4.45 -14.48 14.39
N PRO A 105 -3.26 -14.17 14.96
CA PRO A 105 -2.22 -13.40 14.27
C PRO A 105 -1.79 -14.03 12.93
N LEU A 106 -1.61 -15.34 12.91
CA LEU A 106 -1.23 -16.08 11.69
C LEU A 106 -2.29 -15.91 10.58
N GLN A 107 -3.56 -15.92 10.96
CA GLN A 107 -4.67 -15.75 10.00
C GLN A 107 -4.72 -14.32 9.46
N ARG A 108 -4.45 -13.31 10.29
CA ARG A 108 -4.34 -11.91 9.82
C ARG A 108 -3.23 -11.76 8.78
N ALA A 109 -2.05 -12.28 9.07
CA ALA A 109 -0.90 -12.24 8.16
C ALA A 109 -1.19 -12.99 6.85
N LYS A 110 -1.81 -14.17 6.95
CA LYS A 110 -2.21 -14.98 5.79
C LYS A 110 -3.19 -14.22 4.88
N THR A 111 -4.24 -13.65 5.44
CA THR A 111 -5.23 -12.88 4.69
C THR A 111 -4.57 -11.68 4.01
N MET A 112 -3.69 -10.96 4.72
CA MET A 112 -2.99 -9.81 4.13
C MET A 112 -2.10 -10.21 2.95
N LEU A 113 -1.33 -11.28 3.06
CA LEU A 113 -0.51 -11.78 1.97
C LEU A 113 -1.34 -12.21 0.76
N ILE A 114 -2.45 -12.89 0.97
CA ILE A 114 -3.39 -13.26 -0.12
C ILE A 114 -3.87 -11.99 -0.84
N LEU A 115 -4.31 -10.99 -0.09
CA LEU A 115 -4.80 -9.74 -0.66
C LEU A 115 -3.72 -8.98 -1.43
N LEU A 116 -2.51 -8.91 -0.89
CA LEU A 116 -1.38 -8.27 -1.56
C LEU A 116 -1.03 -8.96 -2.88
N HIS A 117 -0.95 -10.29 -2.89
CA HIS A 117 -0.67 -11.06 -4.10
C HIS A 117 -1.80 -10.98 -5.14
N LYS A 118 -3.03 -10.75 -4.71
CA LYS A 118 -4.18 -10.57 -5.62
C LYS A 118 -4.12 -9.26 -6.39
N TYR A 119 -3.68 -8.19 -5.75
CA TYR A 119 -3.75 -6.84 -6.31
C TYR A 119 -2.43 -6.30 -6.84
N PHE A 120 -1.32 -6.88 -6.43
CA PHE A 120 0.03 -6.41 -6.77
C PHE A 120 0.90 -7.54 -7.33
N ASP A 121 2.00 -7.15 -7.96
CA ASP A 121 2.97 -8.10 -8.51
C ASP A 121 3.57 -8.98 -7.42
N SER A 122 3.51 -10.29 -7.61
CA SER A 122 3.97 -11.27 -6.62
C SER A 122 5.46 -11.16 -6.31
N GLU A 123 6.30 -10.86 -7.30
CA GLU A 123 7.74 -10.72 -7.08
C GLU A 123 8.04 -9.52 -6.17
N VAL A 124 7.29 -8.42 -6.34
CA VAL A 124 7.41 -7.23 -5.48
C VAL A 124 6.95 -7.55 -4.06
N ILE A 125 5.83 -8.25 -3.91
CA ILE A 125 5.29 -8.63 -2.59
C ILE A 125 6.23 -9.59 -1.86
N ASP A 126 6.82 -10.55 -2.56
CA ASP A 126 7.77 -11.49 -1.99
C ASP A 126 9.05 -10.83 -1.45
N GLN A 127 9.40 -9.66 -1.99
CA GLN A 127 10.54 -8.86 -1.54
C GLN A 127 10.23 -7.93 -0.36
N LEU A 128 8.97 -7.75 0.01
CA LEU A 128 8.62 -6.91 1.16
C LEU A 128 9.18 -7.49 2.46
N PRO A 129 9.79 -6.65 3.32
CA PRO A 129 10.27 -7.09 4.62
C PRO A 129 9.14 -7.63 5.51
N ASP A 130 9.41 -8.66 6.29
CA ASP A 130 8.43 -9.26 7.19
C ASP A 130 7.90 -8.26 8.22
N GLU A 131 8.75 -7.37 8.72
CA GLU A 131 8.32 -6.33 9.66
C GLU A 131 7.31 -5.35 9.06
N VAL A 132 7.35 -5.10 7.77
CA VAL A 132 6.40 -4.20 7.09
C VAL A 132 5.03 -4.85 7.01
N ILE A 133 4.97 -6.10 6.58
CA ILE A 133 3.71 -6.87 6.55
C ILE A 133 3.15 -7.03 7.97
N ALA A 134 4.01 -7.29 8.93
CA ALA A 134 3.64 -7.39 10.34
C ALA A 134 2.99 -6.09 10.86
N GLN A 135 3.54 -4.94 10.51
CA GLN A 135 2.98 -3.63 10.87
C GLN A 135 1.63 -3.33 10.21
N LEU A 136 1.40 -3.82 8.99
CA LEU A 136 0.12 -3.64 8.30
C LEU A 136 -1.06 -4.28 9.04
N VAL A 137 -0.82 -5.41 9.70
CA VAL A 137 -1.88 -6.21 10.33
C VAL A 137 -1.70 -6.43 11.84
N GLY A 138 -0.75 -5.76 12.45
CA GLY A 138 -0.56 -5.79 13.91
C GLY A 138 -0.15 -7.16 14.44
N VAL A 139 0.82 -7.82 13.79
CA VAL A 139 1.40 -9.08 14.22
C VAL A 139 2.91 -8.94 14.44
N LEU A 140 3.54 -9.96 15.01
CA LEU A 140 4.99 -9.99 15.12
C LEU A 140 5.64 -10.37 13.77
N PRO A 141 6.82 -9.82 13.44
CA PRO A 141 7.55 -10.20 12.23
C PRO A 141 7.81 -11.70 12.11
N LYS A 142 8.05 -12.37 13.23
CA LYS A 142 8.24 -13.83 13.30
C LYS A 142 7.01 -14.60 12.77
N THR A 143 5.80 -14.09 13.00
CA THR A 143 4.57 -14.69 12.48
C THR A 143 4.57 -14.67 10.95
N VAL A 144 4.99 -13.58 10.34
CA VAL A 144 5.08 -13.43 8.88
C VAL A 144 6.18 -14.35 8.32
N GLU A 145 7.33 -14.41 8.97
CA GLU A 145 8.43 -15.29 8.57
C GLU A 145 8.00 -16.76 8.57
N MET A 146 7.36 -17.21 9.63
CA MET A 146 6.84 -18.59 9.73
C MET A 146 5.82 -18.89 8.63
N LEU A 147 4.93 -17.96 8.35
CA LEU A 147 3.92 -18.10 7.31
C LEU A 147 4.58 -18.24 5.93
N ARG A 148 5.55 -17.40 5.60
CA ARG A 148 6.26 -17.45 4.31
C ARG A 148 7.01 -18.74 4.10
N GLN A 149 7.63 -19.27 5.14
CA GLN A 149 8.37 -20.55 5.09
C GLN A 149 7.46 -21.74 4.78
N SER A 150 6.25 -21.75 5.34
CA SER A 150 5.31 -22.87 5.19
C SER A 150 4.38 -22.74 3.97
N TRP A 151 4.24 -21.56 3.42
CA TRP A 151 3.14 -21.22 2.53
C TRP A 151 3.52 -20.96 1.06
N GLN A 152 4.77 -20.73 0.71
CA GLN A 152 5.17 -20.45 -0.68
C GLN A 152 4.63 -21.48 -1.70
N PRO A 153 4.56 -22.80 -1.41
CA PRO A 153 3.94 -23.77 -2.32
C PRO A 153 2.42 -23.66 -2.41
N GLN A 154 1.75 -23.14 -1.37
CA GLN A 154 0.28 -23.07 -1.30
C GLN A 154 -0.29 -21.82 -1.97
N VAL A 155 0.44 -20.72 -2.02
CA VAL A 155 0.02 -19.49 -2.71
C VAL A 155 -0.20 -19.73 -4.18
N SER A 156 0.69 -20.48 -4.83
CA SER A 156 0.60 -20.81 -6.24
C SER A 156 -0.64 -21.67 -6.57
N SER A 157 -1.06 -22.55 -5.65
CA SER A 157 -2.26 -23.38 -5.84
C SER A 157 -3.55 -22.59 -5.63
N ILE A 158 -3.61 -21.75 -4.59
CA ILE A 158 -4.79 -20.91 -4.28
C ILE A 158 -5.03 -19.85 -5.37
N LEU A 159 -3.97 -19.24 -5.88
CA LEU A 159 -4.08 -18.29 -7.00
C LEU A 159 -4.53 -18.98 -8.28
N LYS A 160 -4.05 -20.18 -8.57
CA LYS A 160 -4.50 -20.98 -9.72
C LYS A 160 -5.97 -21.40 -9.58
N GLU A 161 -6.40 -21.79 -8.39
CA GLU A 161 -7.81 -22.10 -8.12
C GLU A 161 -8.72 -20.88 -8.27
N ALA A 162 -8.27 -19.72 -7.79
CA ALA A 162 -9.00 -18.44 -7.93
C ALA A 162 -9.09 -17.99 -9.40
N GLU A 163 -8.02 -18.16 -10.18
CA GLU A 163 -8.00 -17.86 -11.61
C GLU A 163 -8.92 -18.81 -12.39
N GLN A 164 -8.98 -20.09 -12.02
CA GLN A 164 -9.88 -21.05 -12.64
C GLN A 164 -11.35 -20.77 -12.34
N LEU A 165 -11.66 -20.28 -11.12
CA LEU A 165 -13.02 -19.87 -10.76
C LEU A 165 -13.50 -18.64 -11.54
N VAL A 166 -12.59 -17.72 -11.82
CA VAL A 166 -12.88 -16.51 -12.63
C VAL A 166 -12.99 -16.84 -14.12
N ALA A 167 -12.23 -17.81 -14.63
CA ALA A 167 -12.26 -18.22 -16.04
C ALA A 167 -13.48 -19.08 -16.40
N ASN A 168 -14.13 -19.73 -15.44
CA ASN A 168 -15.29 -20.61 -15.62
C ASN A 168 -16.63 -19.97 -15.21
N GLY A 169 -16.62 -18.66 -14.92
CA GLY A 169 -17.80 -17.89 -14.53
C GLY A 169 -18.40 -17.04 -15.67
#